data_a71737b417d9159f9aadc98f82c7f61b
#
_entry.id   a71737b417d9159f9aadc98f82c7f61b
#
_cell.length_a   1.000
_cell.length_b   1.000
_cell.length_c   1.000
_cell.angle_alpha   90.00
_cell.angle_beta   90.00
_cell.angle_gamma   90.00
#
_symmetry.space_group_name_H-M   'P 1'
#
loop_
_entity.id
_entity.type
_entity.pdbx_description
1 polymer ?
#
loop_
_entity_poly.entity_id
_entity_poly.type
_entity_poly.pdbx_seq_one_letter_code
_entity_poly.pdbx_strand_id
1 'polypeptide(L)'
;TPKETSAAVGKLFHGFSGYVQADAKSVYDLLFVSPEERQKRRSEEEKDDPLDTAVRSEVGCWAHCRRKFWEAATTKNVGAREGLYRIRRFFELEAEWRGQVPAQILQLRQQRLRPHMESFFIWAAQEYAKVQNERGPLRTALGYALRQQAPLLVATTHRPLDFL
;
A
#
# COMPACT_ATOMS: atom_id res chain seq x y z
N THR A 1 25.61 -2.10 4.26
CA THR A 1 24.49 -1.86 3.32
C THR A 1 24.30 -0.36 3.23
N PRO A 2 24.22 0.24 2.03
CA PRO A 2 23.91 1.66 1.88
C PRO A 2 22.57 1.94 2.60
N LYS A 3 22.52 3.02 3.39
CA LYS A 3 21.27 3.44 4.02
C LYS A 3 20.29 3.82 2.92
N GLU A 4 19.07 3.26 2.94
CA GLU A 4 17.99 3.73 2.11
C GLU A 4 17.69 5.18 2.48
N THR A 5 17.99 6.11 1.58
CA THR A 5 17.66 7.52 1.72
C THR A 5 16.72 7.93 0.60
N SER A 6 15.89 8.94 0.81
CA SER A 6 14.99 9.45 -0.22
C SER A 6 15.74 9.87 -1.49
N ALA A 7 16.95 10.42 -1.35
CA ALA A 7 17.80 10.79 -2.48
C ALA A 7 18.27 9.56 -3.28
N ALA A 8 18.69 8.50 -2.61
CA ALA A 8 19.12 7.26 -3.28
C ALA A 8 17.96 6.60 -4.02
N VAL A 9 16.78 6.55 -3.39
CA VAL A 9 15.56 6.04 -4.01
C VAL A 9 15.15 6.90 -5.21
N GLY A 10 15.20 8.23 -5.10
CA GLY A 10 14.92 9.16 -6.19
C GLY A 10 15.82 8.92 -7.40
N LYS A 11 17.12 8.72 -7.19
CA LYS A 11 18.07 8.42 -8.28
C LYS A 11 17.79 7.08 -8.94
N LEU A 12 17.43 6.05 -8.17
CA LEU A 12 17.11 4.71 -8.69
C LEU A 12 15.90 4.73 -9.63
N PHE A 13 14.89 5.54 -9.31
CA PHE A 13 13.65 5.63 -10.09
C PHE A 13 13.62 6.81 -11.07
N HIS A 14 14.73 7.54 -11.26
CA HIS A 14 14.78 8.69 -12.15
C HIS A 14 14.31 8.33 -13.56
N GLY A 15 13.36 9.10 -14.10
CA GLY A 15 12.78 8.90 -15.44
C GLY A 15 11.78 7.74 -15.56
N PHE A 16 11.59 6.93 -14.52
CA PHE A 16 10.58 5.86 -14.52
C PHE A 16 9.19 6.44 -14.26
N SER A 17 8.24 6.21 -15.17
CA SER A 17 6.82 6.50 -14.99
C SER A 17 6.01 5.22 -14.92
N GLY A 18 5.05 5.14 -14.01
CA GLY A 18 4.19 3.98 -13.86
C GLY A 18 3.85 3.66 -12.40
N TYR A 19 3.59 2.38 -12.14
CA TYR A 19 3.20 1.91 -10.82
C TYR A 19 4.42 1.43 -10.04
N VAL A 20 4.55 1.88 -8.80
CA VAL A 20 5.59 1.42 -7.86
C VAL A 20 4.92 0.84 -6.63
N GLN A 21 5.15 -0.44 -6.37
CA GLN A 21 4.68 -1.07 -5.14
C GLN A 21 5.65 -0.74 -4.00
N ALA A 22 5.12 -0.17 -2.93
CA ALA A 22 5.89 0.24 -1.77
C ALA A 22 5.23 -0.23 -0.47
N ASP A 23 6.05 -0.33 0.57
CA ASP A 23 5.60 -0.71 1.92
C ASP A 23 5.26 0.50 2.81
N ALA A 24 5.01 1.65 2.19
CA ALA A 24 4.69 2.92 2.84
C ALA A 24 5.77 3.44 3.80
N LYS A 25 7.04 3.16 3.53
CA LYS A 25 8.15 3.85 4.21
C LYS A 25 8.29 5.26 3.66
N SER A 26 8.58 6.21 4.54
CA SER A 26 8.73 7.63 4.20
C SER A 26 9.82 7.92 3.16
N VAL A 27 10.80 7.03 3.00
CA VAL A 27 11.85 7.16 1.97
C VAL A 27 11.30 7.13 0.54
N TYR A 28 10.10 6.56 0.34
CA TYR A 28 9.43 6.48 -0.96
C TYR A 28 8.46 7.63 -1.22
N ASP A 29 8.13 8.44 -0.23
CA ASP A 29 7.10 9.50 -0.35
C ASP A 29 7.40 10.47 -1.50
N LEU A 30 8.68 10.82 -1.72
CA LEU A 30 9.10 11.70 -2.81
C LEU A 30 8.86 11.12 -4.21
N LEU A 31 8.71 9.80 -4.34
CA LEU A 31 8.41 9.18 -5.63
C LEU A 31 7.00 9.53 -6.12
N PHE A 32 6.06 9.72 -5.19
CA PHE A 32 4.63 9.83 -5.47
C PHE A 32 4.08 11.26 -5.45
N VAL A 33 4.90 12.24 -5.12
CA VAL A 33 4.53 13.66 -5.25
C VAL A 33 4.74 14.15 -6.68
N SER A 34 4.09 15.27 -7.03
CA SER A 34 4.23 15.87 -8.36
C SER A 34 5.68 16.29 -8.65
N PRO A 35 6.07 16.40 -9.95
CA PRO A 35 7.38 16.91 -10.32
C PRO A 35 7.69 18.29 -9.72
N GLU A 36 6.69 19.18 -9.66
CA GLU A 36 6.83 20.52 -9.08
C GLU A 36 7.12 20.45 -7.57
N GLU A 37 6.45 19.55 -6.86
CA GLU A 37 6.67 19.36 -5.44
C GLU A 37 8.02 18.69 -5.16
N ARG A 38 8.45 17.75 -6.00
CA ARG A 38 9.81 17.18 -5.92
C ARG A 38 10.86 18.25 -6.09
N GLN A 39 10.68 19.16 -7.06
CA GLN A 39 11.61 20.25 -7.28
C GLN A 39 11.74 21.17 -6.06
N LYS A 40 10.63 21.50 -5.40
CA LYS A 40 10.63 22.32 -4.17
C LYS A 40 11.37 21.66 -3.00
N ARG A 41 11.35 20.33 -2.94
CA ARG A 41 11.97 19.55 -1.86
C ARG A 41 13.42 19.15 -2.11
N ARG A 42 14.01 19.56 -3.25
CA ARG A 42 15.43 19.30 -3.57
C ARG A 42 16.33 20.03 -2.59
N SER A 43 17.39 19.33 -2.16
CA SER A 43 18.50 19.94 -1.41
C SER A 43 19.35 20.82 -2.31
N GLU A 44 20.20 21.69 -1.72
CA GLU A 44 21.18 22.49 -2.48
C GLU A 44 22.11 21.62 -3.32
N GLU A 45 22.50 20.44 -2.81
CA GLU A 45 23.37 19.49 -3.49
C GLU A 45 22.71 18.82 -4.73
N GLU A 46 21.40 18.79 -4.76
CA GLU A 46 20.62 18.16 -5.83
C GLU A 46 20.15 19.17 -6.90
N LYS A 47 20.40 20.46 -6.72
CA LYS A 47 19.91 21.51 -7.63
C LYS A 47 20.43 21.37 -9.06
N ASP A 48 21.65 20.87 -9.22
CA ASP A 48 22.30 20.71 -10.52
C ASP A 48 21.95 19.36 -11.20
N ASP A 49 21.29 18.44 -10.48
CA ASP A 49 20.84 17.17 -11.07
C ASP A 49 19.67 17.42 -12.04
N PRO A 50 19.53 16.62 -13.11
CA PRO A 50 18.38 16.73 -14.01
C PRO A 50 17.05 16.61 -13.25
N LEU A 51 16.06 17.44 -13.64
CA LEU A 51 14.73 17.36 -13.04
C LEU A 51 14.03 16.05 -13.41
N ASP A 52 13.56 15.32 -12.43
CA ASP A 52 12.75 14.13 -12.64
C ASP A 52 11.28 14.51 -12.84
N THR A 53 10.83 14.50 -14.08
CA THR A 53 9.45 14.83 -14.50
C THR A 53 8.53 13.61 -14.53
N ALA A 54 9.02 12.43 -14.20
CA ALA A 54 8.26 11.19 -14.24
C ALA A 54 7.09 11.19 -13.23
N VAL A 55 5.95 10.65 -13.65
CA VAL A 55 4.75 10.50 -12.79
C VAL A 55 4.60 9.05 -12.36
N ARG A 56 4.46 8.83 -11.06
CA ARG A 56 4.35 7.51 -10.45
C ARG A 56 3.10 7.40 -9.60
N SER A 57 2.49 6.23 -9.65
CA SER A 57 1.36 5.88 -8.78
C SER A 57 1.80 4.83 -7.77
N GLU A 58 1.50 5.08 -6.51
CA GLU A 58 1.77 4.12 -5.43
C GLU A 58 0.80 2.95 -5.50
N VAL A 59 1.35 1.74 -5.35
CA VAL A 59 0.59 0.51 -5.13
C VAL A 59 0.91 0.01 -3.73
N GLY A 60 -0.11 -0.11 -2.89
CA GLY A 60 0.03 -0.61 -1.53
C GLY A 60 0.26 -2.13 -1.52
N CYS A 61 1.02 -2.58 -0.53
CA CYS A 61 1.33 -3.99 -0.33
C CYS A 61 0.39 -4.63 0.69
N TRP A 62 -0.51 -5.51 0.25
CA TRP A 62 -1.42 -6.25 1.14
C TRP A 62 -0.69 -7.23 2.06
N ALA A 63 0.44 -7.80 1.62
CA ALA A 63 1.26 -8.65 2.49
C ALA A 63 1.82 -7.86 3.68
N HIS A 64 2.23 -6.60 3.47
CA HIS A 64 2.68 -5.72 4.54
C HIS A 64 1.54 -5.32 5.47
N CYS A 65 0.38 -4.99 4.93
CA CYS A 65 -0.84 -4.74 5.72
C CYS A 65 -1.20 -5.96 6.59
N ARG A 66 -1.23 -7.17 5.99
CA ARG A 66 -1.48 -8.43 6.71
C ARG A 66 -0.49 -8.66 7.84
N ARG A 67 0.80 -8.38 7.62
CA ARG A 67 1.84 -8.53 8.65
C ARG A 67 1.55 -7.68 9.88
N LYS A 68 1.12 -6.42 9.70
CA LYS A 68 0.77 -5.55 10.84
C LYS A 68 -0.41 -6.09 11.65
N PHE A 69 -1.43 -6.65 11.01
CA PHE A 69 -2.54 -7.31 11.71
C PHE A 69 -2.09 -8.60 12.39
N TRP A 70 -1.16 -9.35 11.80
CA TRP A 70 -0.60 -10.54 12.42
C TRP A 70 0.19 -10.19 13.69
N GLU A 71 1.05 -9.18 13.65
CA GLU A 71 1.77 -8.67 14.82
C GLU A 71 0.78 -8.24 15.93
N ALA A 72 -0.30 -7.57 15.59
CA ALA A 72 -1.35 -7.22 16.55
C ALA A 72 -2.09 -8.44 17.10
N ALA A 73 -2.33 -9.47 16.30
CA ALA A 73 -3.03 -10.69 16.71
C ALA A 73 -2.22 -11.54 17.70
N THR A 74 -0.88 -11.43 17.71
CA THR A 74 -0.03 -12.11 18.70
C THR A 74 -0.33 -11.66 20.13
N THR A 75 -0.91 -10.49 20.32
CA THR A 75 -1.37 -9.97 21.61
C THR A 75 -2.77 -10.49 22.03
N LYS A 76 -3.29 -11.51 21.35
CA LYS A 76 -4.63 -12.09 21.55
C LYS A 76 -5.79 -11.10 21.30
N ASN A 77 -5.55 -10.05 20.56
CA ASN A 77 -6.54 -9.03 20.23
C ASN A 77 -7.58 -9.57 19.23
N VAL A 78 -8.87 -9.51 19.59
CA VAL A 78 -9.97 -10.03 18.76
C VAL A 78 -10.13 -9.24 17.47
N GLY A 79 -10.04 -7.90 17.52
CA GLY A 79 -10.12 -7.05 16.32
C GLY A 79 -9.00 -7.34 15.33
N ALA A 80 -7.78 -7.61 15.83
CA ALA A 80 -6.66 -7.98 14.97
C ALA A 80 -6.89 -9.33 14.26
N ARG A 81 -7.48 -10.32 14.94
CA ARG A 81 -7.85 -11.61 14.35
C ARG A 81 -8.92 -11.45 13.26
N GLU A 82 -9.92 -10.61 13.51
CA GLU A 82 -10.94 -10.28 12.51
C GLU A 82 -10.31 -9.63 11.28
N GLY A 83 -9.40 -8.68 11.45
CA GLY A 83 -8.65 -8.08 10.34
C GLY A 83 -7.88 -9.10 9.53
N LEU A 84 -7.18 -10.03 10.19
CA LEU A 84 -6.48 -11.13 9.51
C LEU A 84 -7.43 -12.03 8.73
N TYR A 85 -8.57 -12.39 9.31
CA TYR A 85 -9.57 -13.23 8.64
C TYR A 85 -10.08 -12.58 7.36
N ARG A 86 -10.39 -11.27 7.40
CA ARG A 86 -10.85 -10.51 6.23
C ARG A 86 -9.78 -10.42 5.15
N ILE A 87 -8.53 -10.11 5.53
CA ILE A 87 -7.41 -10.03 4.58
C ILE A 87 -7.09 -11.40 4.00
N ARG A 88 -7.16 -12.48 4.79
CA ARG A 88 -6.98 -13.85 4.30
C ARG A 88 -7.89 -14.15 3.10
N ARG A 89 -9.15 -13.71 3.16
CA ARG A 89 -10.10 -13.91 2.05
C ARG A 89 -9.62 -13.28 0.73
N PHE A 90 -8.89 -12.17 0.77
CA PHE A 90 -8.32 -11.57 -0.44
C PHE A 90 -7.29 -12.50 -1.09
N PHE A 91 -6.39 -13.05 -0.29
CA PHE A 91 -5.37 -13.99 -0.78
C PHE A 91 -5.97 -15.30 -1.28
N GLU A 92 -7.04 -15.80 -0.67
CA GLU A 92 -7.77 -16.99 -1.12
C GLU A 92 -8.38 -16.76 -2.50
N LEU A 93 -9.04 -15.62 -2.72
CA LEU A 93 -9.60 -15.26 -4.02
C LEU A 93 -8.52 -15.13 -5.10
N GLU A 94 -7.41 -14.45 -4.81
CA GLU A 94 -6.28 -14.35 -5.75
C GLU A 94 -5.69 -15.73 -6.09
N ALA A 95 -5.63 -16.63 -5.13
CA ALA A 95 -5.14 -18.00 -5.37
C ALA A 95 -6.07 -18.81 -6.28
N GLU A 96 -7.40 -18.60 -6.18
CA GLU A 96 -8.39 -19.24 -7.07
C GLU A 96 -8.17 -18.86 -8.54
N TRP A 97 -7.67 -17.65 -8.80
CA TRP A 97 -7.52 -17.11 -10.17
C TRP A 97 -6.13 -17.27 -10.76
N ARG A 98 -5.23 -17.92 -10.03
CA ARG A 98 -3.85 -18.11 -10.48
C ARG A 98 -3.83 -18.84 -11.82
N GLY A 99 -3.08 -18.30 -12.78
CA GLY A 99 -2.95 -18.85 -14.13
C GLY A 99 -4.00 -18.36 -15.13
N GLN A 100 -4.97 -17.57 -14.73
CA GLN A 100 -5.88 -16.92 -15.68
C GLN A 100 -5.21 -15.76 -16.40
N VAL A 101 -5.75 -15.37 -17.55
CA VAL A 101 -5.20 -14.25 -18.30
C VAL A 101 -5.42 -12.91 -17.55
N PRO A 102 -4.50 -11.96 -17.70
CA PRO A 102 -4.51 -10.70 -16.96
C PRO A 102 -5.83 -9.92 -17.00
N ALA A 103 -6.48 -9.87 -18.15
CA ALA A 103 -7.76 -9.15 -18.29
C ALA A 103 -8.89 -9.81 -17.47
N GLN A 104 -8.92 -11.14 -17.37
CA GLN A 104 -9.88 -11.88 -16.55
C GLN A 104 -9.60 -11.66 -15.07
N ILE A 105 -8.33 -11.67 -14.66
CA ILE A 105 -7.95 -11.39 -13.26
C ILE A 105 -8.43 -10.00 -12.87
N LEU A 106 -8.22 -8.98 -13.71
CA LEU A 106 -8.69 -7.62 -13.41
C LEU A 106 -10.21 -7.57 -13.24
N GLN A 107 -10.96 -8.22 -14.13
CA GLN A 107 -12.42 -8.30 -14.04
C GLN A 107 -12.87 -8.98 -12.74
N LEU A 108 -12.26 -10.09 -12.37
CA LEU A 108 -12.56 -10.81 -11.13
C LEU A 108 -12.21 -9.99 -9.89
N ARG A 109 -11.09 -9.26 -9.92
CA ARG A 109 -10.74 -8.32 -8.85
C ARG A 109 -11.80 -7.24 -8.68
N GLN A 110 -12.29 -6.65 -9.77
CA GLN A 110 -13.33 -5.62 -9.71
C GLN A 110 -14.66 -6.19 -9.19
N GLN A 111 -15.06 -7.36 -9.67
CA GLN A 111 -16.38 -7.93 -9.35
C GLN A 111 -16.42 -8.67 -8.02
N ARG A 112 -15.36 -9.38 -7.64
CA ARG A 112 -15.36 -10.28 -6.49
C ARG A 112 -14.44 -9.81 -5.35
N LEU A 113 -13.26 -9.25 -5.63
CA LEU A 113 -12.31 -8.86 -4.60
C LEU A 113 -12.63 -7.46 -4.04
N ARG A 114 -12.88 -6.50 -4.91
CA ARG A 114 -13.11 -5.10 -4.51
C ARG A 114 -14.23 -4.94 -3.47
N PRO A 115 -15.38 -5.60 -3.55
CA PRO A 115 -16.41 -5.51 -2.51
C PRO A 115 -15.92 -5.98 -1.13
N HIS A 116 -15.08 -7.01 -1.09
CA HIS A 116 -14.48 -7.47 0.17
C HIS A 116 -13.49 -6.46 0.74
N MET A 117 -12.68 -5.82 -0.12
CA MET A 117 -11.75 -4.77 0.32
C MET A 117 -12.49 -3.54 0.84
N GLU A 118 -13.53 -3.10 0.15
CA GLU A 118 -14.37 -1.96 0.59
C GLU A 118 -15.04 -2.26 1.94
N SER A 119 -15.60 -3.46 2.11
CA SER A 119 -16.13 -3.92 3.39
C SER A 119 -15.07 -3.95 4.50
N PHE A 120 -13.83 -4.35 4.16
CA PHE A 120 -12.72 -4.29 5.10
C PHE A 120 -12.42 -2.86 5.56
N PHE A 121 -12.39 -1.89 4.66
CA PHE A 121 -12.09 -0.49 5.03
C PHE A 121 -13.22 0.14 5.85
N ILE A 122 -14.48 -0.19 5.57
CA ILE A 122 -15.61 0.24 6.41
C ILE A 122 -15.44 -0.32 7.83
N TRP A 123 -15.17 -1.60 7.97
CA TRP A 123 -14.91 -2.24 9.25
C TRP A 123 -13.68 -1.62 9.94
N ALA A 124 -12.58 -1.43 9.22
CA ALA A 124 -11.35 -0.86 9.77
C ALA A 124 -11.55 0.56 10.33
N ALA A 125 -12.37 1.39 9.65
CA ALA A 125 -12.72 2.72 10.13
C ALA A 125 -13.54 2.67 11.43
N GLN A 126 -14.51 1.75 11.52
CA GLN A 126 -15.33 1.55 12.72
C GLN A 126 -14.47 1.07 13.90
N GLU A 127 -13.57 0.10 13.67
CA GLU A 127 -12.66 -0.38 14.70
C GLU A 127 -11.64 0.67 15.13
N TYR A 128 -11.11 1.42 14.17
CA TYR A 128 -10.18 2.52 14.48
C TYR A 128 -10.81 3.57 15.38
N ALA A 129 -12.07 3.94 15.14
CA ALA A 129 -12.79 4.90 15.98
C ALA A 129 -12.87 4.47 17.45
N LYS A 130 -12.93 3.15 17.72
CA LYS A 130 -12.95 2.61 19.07
C LYS A 130 -11.60 2.72 19.80
N VAL A 131 -10.49 2.60 19.06
CA VAL A 131 -9.13 2.50 19.60
C VAL A 131 -8.25 3.73 19.27
N GLN A 132 -8.78 4.75 18.66
CA GLN A 132 -7.99 5.91 18.18
C GLN A 132 -7.21 6.64 19.27
N ASN A 133 -7.71 6.61 20.50
CA ASN A 133 -7.08 7.23 21.68
C ASN A 133 -6.19 6.25 22.48
N GLU A 134 -6.15 4.99 22.07
CA GLU A 134 -5.31 3.96 22.69
C GLU A 134 -3.94 3.90 22.01
N ARG A 135 -2.96 3.34 22.73
CA ARG A 135 -1.68 2.96 22.14
C ARG A 135 -1.64 1.46 21.98
N GLY A 136 -1.19 0.98 20.82
CA GLY A 136 -1.06 -0.46 20.66
C GLY A 136 -1.00 -0.92 19.19
N PRO A 137 -0.67 -2.21 19.00
CA PRO A 137 -0.48 -2.79 17.67
C PRO A 137 -1.73 -2.76 16.80
N LEU A 138 -2.94 -2.95 17.39
CA LEU A 138 -4.18 -2.90 16.63
C LEU A 138 -4.42 -1.51 16.03
N ARG A 139 -4.28 -0.44 16.84
CA ARG A 139 -4.40 0.94 16.33
C ARG A 139 -3.39 1.20 15.21
N THR A 140 -2.17 0.71 15.36
CA THR A 140 -1.12 0.86 14.35
C THR A 140 -1.50 0.15 13.05
N ALA A 141 -2.00 -1.08 13.11
CA ALA A 141 -2.43 -1.86 11.94
C ALA A 141 -3.61 -1.20 11.21
N LEU A 142 -4.65 -0.81 11.96
CA LEU A 142 -5.83 -0.13 11.42
C LEU A 142 -5.46 1.23 10.80
N GLY A 143 -4.66 2.03 11.51
CA GLY A 143 -4.21 3.33 11.02
C GLY A 143 -3.35 3.20 9.74
N TYR A 144 -2.51 2.17 9.65
CA TYR A 144 -1.77 1.86 8.42
C TYR A 144 -2.73 1.56 7.26
N ALA A 145 -3.67 0.62 7.47
CA ALA A 145 -4.62 0.22 6.45
C ALA A 145 -5.44 1.41 5.91
N LEU A 146 -5.93 2.26 6.81
CA LEU A 146 -6.74 3.43 6.44
C LEU A 146 -5.94 4.49 5.67
N ARG A 147 -4.71 4.77 6.08
CA ARG A 147 -3.83 5.70 5.34
C ARG A 147 -3.44 5.17 3.97
N GLN A 148 -3.33 3.85 3.83
CA GLN A 148 -2.96 3.16 2.59
C GLN A 148 -4.18 2.69 1.78
N GLN A 149 -5.39 3.15 2.09
CA GLN A 149 -6.60 2.69 1.41
C GLN A 149 -6.53 2.88 -0.10
N ALA A 150 -6.20 4.06 -0.57
CA ALA A 150 -6.12 4.34 -2.00
C ALA A 150 -5.03 3.50 -2.70
N PRO A 151 -3.76 3.45 -2.24
CA PRO A 151 -2.75 2.57 -2.79
C PRO A 151 -3.12 1.08 -2.77
N LEU A 152 -3.76 0.60 -1.68
CA LEU A 152 -4.17 -0.80 -1.55
C LEU A 152 -5.29 -1.20 -2.53
N LEU A 153 -6.13 -0.26 -2.93
CA LEU A 153 -7.20 -0.50 -3.91
C LEU A 153 -6.71 -0.47 -5.37
N VAL A 154 -5.52 0.06 -5.66
CA VAL A 154 -5.00 0.22 -7.03
C VAL A 154 -4.98 -1.11 -7.78
N ALA A 155 -4.65 -2.23 -7.12
CA ALA A 155 -4.64 -3.55 -7.75
C ALA A 155 -5.99 -3.97 -8.37
N THR A 156 -7.12 -3.37 -7.92
CA THR A 156 -8.46 -3.66 -8.45
C THR A 156 -8.87 -2.74 -9.61
N THR A 157 -8.09 -1.71 -9.94
CA THR A 157 -8.45 -0.66 -10.91
C THR A 157 -7.60 -0.67 -12.16
N HIS A 158 -6.41 -1.26 -12.11
CA HIS A 158 -5.44 -1.24 -13.19
C HIS A 158 -4.95 -2.66 -13.51
N ARG A 159 -4.17 -2.81 -14.59
CA ARG A 159 -3.61 -4.10 -15.03
C ARG A 159 -3.01 -4.89 -13.87
N PRO A 160 -2.95 -6.23 -13.98
CA PRO A 160 -2.57 -7.10 -12.88
C PRO A 160 -1.16 -6.77 -12.42
N LEU A 161 -1.13 -6.02 -11.33
CA LEU A 161 0.02 -5.88 -10.48
C LEU A 161 0.04 -7.12 -9.59
N ASP A 162 1.21 -7.64 -9.29
CA ASP A 162 1.32 -8.73 -8.34
C ASP A 162 0.66 -8.29 -7.03
N PHE A 163 -0.19 -9.17 -6.51
CA PHE A 163 -0.96 -8.87 -5.31
C PHE A 163 -0.10 -8.99 -4.04
N LEU A 164 1.04 -9.65 -4.17
CA LEU A 164 1.97 -9.99 -3.09
C LEU A 164 3.01 -8.91 -2.87
#